data_affeff5786dc135fe230ff9be883eaa9
#
_entry.id   affeff5786dc135fe230ff9be883eaa9
#
_cell.length_a   1.000
_cell.length_b   1.000
_cell.length_c   1.000
_cell.angle_alpha   90.00
_cell.angle_beta   90.00
_cell.angle_gamma   90.00
#
_symmetry.space_group_name_H-M   'P 1'
#
loop_
_entity.id
_entity.type
_entity.pdbx_description
1 polymer ?
#
loop_
_entity_poly.entity_id
_entity_poly.type
_entity_poly.pdbx_seq_one_letter_code
_entity_poly.pdbx_strand_id
1 'polypeptide(L)'
;TIPCDRAILALGHSARDTFEMLSCHKIPMEAKAFAMGVRVEHPREMIDRSQYGELPENIHLPTASYKLTYHAQNGRSVYSFCMCPGGYVVNASSEEGRLTVNGMSNHDRMGRNSNSAIIVSVTPDDFDGEGPLAGVEFQRRWEEKAFQEGNGRIPVQLLSDFQNGVPSKEYGEIYPNTKGETVFGNLRNCLPEEICDSICEGMNAFE
;
A
#
# COMPACT_ATOMS: atom_id res chain seq x y z
N THR A 1 -2.88 -21.66 -30.87
CA THR A 1 -1.97 -20.66 -31.49
C THR A 1 -2.77 -19.81 -32.44
N ILE A 2 -2.67 -18.49 -32.32
CA ILE A 2 -3.30 -17.54 -33.25
C ILE A 2 -2.17 -16.86 -34.02
N PRO A 3 -2.11 -16.99 -35.35
CA PRO A 3 -1.14 -16.24 -36.13
C PRO A 3 -1.43 -14.74 -36.07
N CYS A 4 -0.41 -13.93 -35.77
CA CYS A 4 -0.53 -12.48 -35.76
C CYS A 4 0.80 -11.83 -36.12
N ASP A 5 0.73 -10.66 -36.73
CA ASP A 5 1.93 -9.89 -37.11
C ASP A 5 2.46 -9.06 -35.92
N ARG A 6 1.59 -8.76 -34.96
CA ARG A 6 1.91 -7.96 -33.76
C ARG A 6 1.10 -8.44 -32.58
N ALA A 7 1.73 -8.47 -31.38
CA ALA A 7 1.08 -8.76 -30.13
C ALA A 7 1.28 -7.59 -29.16
N ILE A 8 0.24 -7.25 -28.40
CA ILE A 8 0.31 -6.27 -27.32
C ILE A 8 0.22 -7.03 -25.99
N LEU A 9 1.24 -6.87 -25.14
CA LEU A 9 1.26 -7.43 -23.80
C LEU A 9 0.79 -6.37 -22.81
N ALA A 10 -0.35 -6.59 -22.16
CA ALA A 10 -0.95 -5.69 -21.17
C ALA A 10 -1.37 -6.49 -19.93
N LEU A 11 -0.42 -7.19 -19.31
CA LEU A 11 -0.64 -8.27 -18.34
C LEU A 11 -0.85 -7.77 -16.90
N GLY A 12 -0.54 -6.51 -16.65
CA GLY A 12 -0.50 -5.94 -15.29
C GLY A 12 0.73 -6.39 -14.49
N HIS A 13 0.87 -5.87 -13.28
CA HIS A 13 2.05 -6.08 -12.43
C HIS A 13 2.11 -7.47 -11.76
N SER A 14 1.01 -8.19 -11.69
CA SER A 14 0.92 -9.47 -10.97
C SER A 14 1.28 -10.70 -11.81
N ALA A 15 1.51 -10.52 -13.12
CA ALA A 15 1.87 -11.61 -14.04
C ALA A 15 3.38 -11.97 -13.96
N ARG A 16 3.87 -12.24 -12.76
CA ARG A 16 5.30 -12.48 -12.48
C ARG A 16 5.86 -13.69 -13.18
N ASP A 17 5.08 -14.76 -13.29
CA ASP A 17 5.37 -15.96 -14.09
C ASP A 17 5.60 -15.61 -15.57
N THR A 18 4.80 -14.71 -16.12
CA THR A 18 4.98 -14.23 -17.49
C THR A 18 6.23 -13.36 -17.62
N PHE A 19 6.57 -12.55 -16.65
CA PHE A 19 7.84 -11.80 -16.66
C PHE A 19 9.04 -12.74 -16.65
N GLU A 20 9.00 -13.80 -15.86
CA GLU A 20 10.02 -14.85 -15.86
C GLU A 20 10.14 -15.53 -17.23
N MET A 21 9.01 -15.88 -17.83
CA MET A 21 8.96 -16.47 -19.19
C MET A 21 9.56 -15.52 -20.23
N LEU A 22 9.21 -14.23 -20.20
CA LEU A 22 9.76 -13.23 -21.11
C LEU A 22 11.28 -13.07 -20.95
N SER A 23 11.75 -13.07 -19.71
CA SER A 23 13.19 -13.03 -19.39
C SER A 23 13.92 -14.27 -19.94
N CYS A 24 13.35 -15.47 -19.77
CA CYS A 24 13.90 -16.71 -20.32
C CYS A 24 13.98 -16.68 -21.85
N HIS A 25 13.04 -16.00 -22.52
CA HIS A 25 13.06 -15.79 -23.95
C HIS A 25 13.96 -14.62 -24.40
N LYS A 26 14.74 -14.06 -23.47
CA LYS A 26 15.67 -12.95 -23.75
C LYS A 26 14.99 -11.71 -24.35
N ILE A 27 13.73 -11.49 -24.00
CA ILE A 27 13.07 -10.22 -24.33
C ILE A 27 13.75 -9.13 -23.50
N PRO A 28 14.20 -8.02 -24.12
CA PRO A 28 14.84 -6.94 -23.38
C PRO A 28 13.94 -6.38 -22.29
N MET A 29 14.42 -6.37 -21.06
CA MET A 29 13.74 -5.87 -19.87
C MET A 29 14.75 -5.14 -19.00
N GLU A 30 14.29 -4.18 -18.22
CA GLU A 30 15.09 -3.44 -17.27
C GLU A 30 14.38 -3.31 -15.92
N ALA A 31 15.15 -3.26 -14.84
CA ALA A 31 14.63 -3.01 -13.51
C ALA A 31 14.10 -1.58 -13.43
N LYS A 32 12.95 -1.39 -12.78
CA LYS A 32 12.29 -0.10 -12.69
C LYS A 32 11.98 0.25 -11.24
N ALA A 33 12.11 1.53 -10.89
CA ALA A 33 11.68 2.08 -9.62
C ALA A 33 10.17 1.87 -9.41
N PHE A 34 9.79 1.67 -8.15
CA PHE A 34 8.40 1.61 -7.71
C PHE A 34 8.24 2.28 -6.33
N ALA A 35 7.13 2.09 -5.66
CA ALA A 35 6.94 2.55 -4.30
C ALA A 35 6.26 1.46 -3.47
N MET A 36 6.59 1.41 -2.18
CA MET A 36 6.04 0.48 -1.22
C MET A 36 5.72 1.18 0.10
N GLY A 37 4.87 0.58 0.91
CA GLY A 37 4.50 1.16 2.20
C GLY A 37 3.30 0.44 2.82
N VAL A 38 2.49 1.19 3.53
CA VAL A 38 1.31 0.69 4.26
C VAL A 38 0.03 1.32 3.73
N ARG A 39 -1.12 0.72 4.05
CA ARG A 39 -2.40 1.41 3.94
C ARG A 39 -2.84 1.92 5.30
N VAL A 40 -3.20 3.19 5.35
CA VAL A 40 -3.76 3.82 6.54
C VAL A 40 -5.28 3.91 6.40
N GLU A 41 -5.98 3.62 7.49
CA GLU A 41 -7.42 3.84 7.61
C GLU A 41 -7.69 4.94 8.63
N HIS A 42 -8.67 5.76 8.35
CA HIS A 42 -9.15 6.84 9.22
C HIS A 42 -10.64 7.08 8.99
N PRO A 43 -11.36 7.73 9.93
CA PRO A 43 -12.76 8.07 9.72
C PRO A 43 -12.94 8.92 8.45
N ARG A 44 -13.94 8.58 7.64
CA ARG A 44 -14.30 9.39 6.47
C ARG A 44 -14.61 10.84 6.85
N GLU A 45 -15.40 11.01 7.90
CA GLU A 45 -15.83 12.33 8.39
C GLU A 45 -14.67 13.22 8.83
N MET A 46 -13.55 12.65 9.27
CA MET A 46 -12.36 13.42 9.62
C MET A 46 -11.86 14.22 8.41
N ILE A 47 -11.81 13.60 7.24
CA ILE A 47 -11.37 14.26 6.01
C ILE A 47 -12.43 15.21 5.46
N ASP A 48 -13.70 14.80 5.48
CA ASP A 48 -14.81 15.68 5.06
C ASP A 48 -14.79 16.98 5.88
N ARG A 49 -14.63 16.87 7.20
CA ARG A 49 -14.57 18.03 8.09
C ARG A 49 -13.30 18.88 7.89
N SER A 50 -12.15 18.23 7.67
CA SER A 50 -10.88 18.93 7.36
C SER A 50 -10.94 19.71 6.06
N GLN A 51 -11.59 19.17 5.02
CA GLN A 51 -11.64 19.79 3.68
C GLN A 51 -12.77 20.80 3.52
N TYR A 52 -13.90 20.57 4.15
CA TYR A 52 -15.13 21.34 3.93
C TYR A 52 -15.55 22.19 5.15
N GLY A 53 -14.96 21.93 6.31
CA GLY A 53 -15.42 22.52 7.57
C GLY A 53 -16.79 21.98 8.00
N GLU A 54 -17.50 22.76 8.81
CA GLU A 54 -18.89 22.47 9.17
C GLU A 54 -19.83 22.98 8.08
N LEU A 55 -20.52 22.07 7.43
CA LEU A 55 -21.48 22.40 6.37
C LEU A 55 -22.90 22.52 6.94
N PRO A 56 -23.71 23.49 6.42
CA PRO A 56 -25.14 23.49 6.68
C PRO A 56 -25.82 22.19 6.20
N GLU A 57 -26.85 21.74 6.91
CA GLU A 57 -27.54 20.46 6.65
C GLU A 57 -28.09 20.31 5.23
N ASN A 58 -28.35 21.42 4.55
CA ASN A 58 -28.89 21.43 3.18
C ASN A 58 -27.79 21.40 2.09
N ILE A 59 -26.52 21.34 2.45
CA ILE A 59 -25.40 21.26 1.50
C ILE A 59 -24.83 19.84 1.53
N HIS A 60 -24.89 19.19 0.39
CA HIS A 60 -24.30 17.87 0.19
C HIS A 60 -23.12 17.95 -0.77
N LEU A 61 -21.91 17.76 -0.26
CA LEU A 61 -20.70 17.64 -1.06
C LEU A 61 -20.31 16.15 -1.21
N PRO A 62 -19.58 15.80 -2.28
CA PRO A 62 -19.06 14.44 -2.42
C PRO A 62 -18.05 14.17 -1.30
N THR A 63 -17.88 12.91 -0.92
CA THR A 63 -16.88 12.50 0.07
C THR A 63 -15.51 13.04 -0.31
N ALA A 64 -14.86 13.70 0.65
CA ALA A 64 -13.58 14.38 0.44
C ALA A 64 -12.43 13.39 0.17
N SER A 65 -11.43 13.88 -0.54
CA SER A 65 -10.21 13.13 -0.83
C SER A 65 -8.98 14.04 -0.66
N TYR A 66 -7.82 13.42 -0.53
CA TYR A 66 -6.56 14.15 -0.39
C TYR A 66 -5.46 13.57 -1.26
N LYS A 67 -4.44 14.40 -1.53
CA LYS A 67 -3.13 14.01 -2.05
C LYS A 67 -2.08 14.71 -1.21
N LEU A 68 -1.18 13.93 -0.62
CA LEU A 68 -0.16 14.39 0.30
C LEU A 68 1.20 13.95 -0.22
N THR A 69 2.20 14.81 -0.08
CA THR A 69 3.59 14.51 -0.44
C THR A 69 4.53 15.10 0.59
N TYR A 70 5.61 14.39 0.87
CA TYR A 70 6.67 14.82 1.78
C TYR A 70 8.02 14.32 1.28
N HIS A 71 9.09 15.05 1.54
CA HIS A 71 10.45 14.63 1.28
C HIS A 71 11.12 14.31 2.61
N ALA A 72 11.38 13.02 2.85
CA ALA A 72 12.03 12.55 4.06
C ALA A 72 13.52 12.97 4.12
N GLN A 73 14.08 13.02 5.32
CA GLN A 73 15.48 13.44 5.54
C GLN A 73 16.49 12.57 4.81
N ASN A 74 16.19 11.30 4.57
CA ASN A 74 17.01 10.39 3.78
C ASN A 74 16.89 10.60 2.26
N GLY A 75 16.17 11.65 1.81
CA GLY A 75 15.98 11.99 0.40
C GLY A 75 14.86 11.24 -0.32
N ARG A 76 14.16 10.32 0.35
CA ARG A 76 13.05 9.58 -0.25
C ARG A 76 11.78 10.42 -0.29
N SER A 77 10.99 10.21 -1.33
CA SER A 77 9.65 10.80 -1.43
C SER A 77 8.64 9.90 -0.74
N VAL A 78 7.85 10.48 0.17
CA VAL A 78 6.70 9.87 0.84
C VAL A 78 5.44 10.51 0.29
N TYR A 79 4.46 9.73 -0.10
CA TYR A 79 3.22 10.29 -0.65
C TYR A 79 2.00 9.39 -0.44
N SER A 80 0.84 10.02 -0.37
CA SER A 80 -0.43 9.30 -0.41
C SER A 80 -0.73 8.85 -1.83
N PHE A 81 -1.25 7.64 -1.98
CA PHE A 81 -1.60 7.10 -3.28
C PHE A 81 -2.91 6.32 -3.22
N CYS A 82 -3.69 6.41 -4.31
CA CYS A 82 -4.93 5.65 -4.46
C CYS A 82 -5.83 5.73 -3.22
N MET A 83 -6.09 6.97 -2.75
CA MET A 83 -7.02 7.23 -1.65
C MET A 83 -8.41 6.74 -2.04
N CYS A 84 -9.03 5.97 -1.16
CA CYS A 84 -10.33 5.33 -1.32
C CYS A 84 -11.34 5.92 -0.32
N PRO A 85 -12.05 6.99 -0.71
CA PRO A 85 -13.06 7.59 0.14
C PRO A 85 -14.18 6.61 0.47
N GLY A 86 -14.58 6.53 1.76
CA GLY A 86 -15.63 5.65 2.22
C GLY A 86 -15.47 4.19 1.79
N GLY A 87 -14.22 3.69 1.83
CA GLY A 87 -13.85 2.42 1.25
C GLY A 87 -13.33 1.38 2.26
N TYR A 88 -12.75 0.33 1.70
CA TYR A 88 -12.26 -0.84 2.42
C TYR A 88 -10.82 -1.13 2.03
N VAL A 89 -10.04 -1.65 2.98
CA VAL A 89 -8.81 -2.37 2.68
C VAL A 89 -9.17 -3.81 2.31
N VAL A 90 -8.53 -4.35 1.28
CA VAL A 90 -8.77 -5.70 0.78
C VAL A 90 -7.45 -6.43 0.59
N ASN A 91 -7.46 -7.75 0.77
CA ASN A 91 -6.35 -8.60 0.35
C ASN A 91 -6.24 -8.56 -1.18
N ALA A 92 -5.05 -8.27 -1.69
CA ALA A 92 -4.73 -8.18 -3.10
C ALA A 92 -3.54 -9.08 -3.49
N SER A 93 -3.26 -10.09 -2.67
CA SER A 93 -2.18 -11.05 -2.91
C SER A 93 -2.39 -11.82 -4.21
N SER A 94 -1.34 -12.01 -4.97
CA SER A 94 -1.35 -12.73 -6.25
C SER A 94 -0.54 -14.02 -6.22
N GLU A 95 0.22 -14.27 -5.17
CA GLU A 95 1.06 -15.47 -5.00
C GLU A 95 0.80 -16.08 -3.61
N GLU A 96 0.83 -17.41 -3.53
CA GLU A 96 0.67 -18.16 -2.27
C GLU A 96 1.82 -17.84 -1.31
N GLY A 97 1.52 -17.75 0.00
CA GLY A 97 2.53 -17.46 1.03
C GLY A 97 3.01 -16.01 1.03
N ARG A 98 2.38 -15.12 0.28
CA ARG A 98 2.69 -13.70 0.17
C ARG A 98 1.47 -12.85 0.46
N LEU A 99 1.69 -11.67 1.03
CA LEU A 99 0.59 -10.80 1.39
C LEU A 99 0.85 -9.37 0.95
N THR A 100 -0.11 -8.85 0.22
CA THR A 100 -0.22 -7.43 -0.09
C THR A 100 -1.68 -6.99 -0.01
N VAL A 101 -1.91 -5.71 0.20
CA VAL A 101 -3.25 -5.14 0.34
C VAL A 101 -3.48 -4.03 -0.66
N ASN A 102 -4.74 -3.81 -0.99
CA ASN A 102 -5.18 -2.67 -1.78
C ASN A 102 -6.40 -2.02 -1.12
N GLY A 103 -6.85 -0.90 -1.65
CA GLY A 103 -8.06 -0.23 -1.23
C GLY A 103 -9.12 -0.24 -2.34
N MET A 104 -10.37 -0.25 -1.92
CA MET A 104 -11.51 -0.15 -2.80
C MET A 104 -12.58 0.74 -2.17
N SER A 105 -13.25 1.55 -2.98
CA SER A 105 -14.45 2.28 -2.56
C SER A 105 -15.68 1.63 -3.17
N ASN A 106 -16.80 1.66 -2.42
CA ASN A 106 -18.11 1.45 -3.03
C ASN A 106 -18.46 2.64 -3.93
N HIS A 107 -19.41 2.45 -4.82
CA HIS A 107 -19.87 3.51 -5.74
C HIS A 107 -20.37 4.76 -4.98
N ASP A 108 -21.08 4.56 -3.87
CA ASP A 108 -21.63 5.63 -3.04
C ASP A 108 -20.59 6.34 -2.15
N ARG A 109 -19.42 5.70 -1.92
CA ARG A 109 -18.33 6.22 -1.07
C ARG A 109 -18.76 6.55 0.37
N MET A 110 -19.79 5.87 0.88
CA MET A 110 -20.42 6.16 2.17
C MET A 110 -19.96 5.23 3.30
N GLY A 111 -18.88 4.48 3.10
CA GLY A 111 -18.30 3.65 4.15
C GLY A 111 -17.80 4.49 5.34
N ARG A 112 -17.76 3.86 6.52
CA ARG A 112 -17.34 4.51 7.77
C ARG A 112 -15.93 5.09 7.69
N ASN A 113 -14.99 4.31 7.16
CA ASN A 113 -13.61 4.71 7.00
C ASN A 113 -13.30 5.07 5.55
N SER A 114 -12.35 5.96 5.38
CA SER A 114 -11.57 6.12 4.16
C SER A 114 -10.21 5.46 4.36
N ASN A 115 -9.52 5.15 3.28
CA ASN A 115 -8.17 4.62 3.36
C ASN A 115 -7.30 5.15 2.22
N SER A 116 -5.99 5.16 2.44
CA SER A 116 -4.99 5.53 1.44
C SER A 116 -3.72 4.71 1.63
N ALA A 117 -3.03 4.42 0.56
CA ALA A 117 -1.65 3.99 0.68
C ALA A 117 -0.79 5.19 1.06
N ILE A 118 0.14 4.99 2.01
CA ILE A 118 1.27 5.86 2.29
C ILE A 118 2.49 5.09 1.86
N ILE A 119 3.12 5.57 0.80
CA ILE A 119 4.16 4.83 0.10
C ILE A 119 5.42 5.68 -0.07
N VAL A 120 6.54 5.00 -0.13
CA VAL A 120 7.89 5.56 -0.22
C VAL A 120 8.54 5.03 -1.48
N SER A 121 9.26 5.89 -2.19
CA SER A 121 9.97 5.53 -3.41
C SER A 121 11.08 4.50 -3.14
N VAL A 122 11.16 3.51 -4.01
CA VAL A 122 12.18 2.44 -4.04
C VAL A 122 12.79 2.41 -5.43
N THR A 123 14.09 2.36 -5.51
CA THR A 123 14.86 2.36 -6.76
C THR A 123 15.61 1.05 -6.97
N PRO A 124 16.13 0.78 -8.15
CA PRO A 124 16.95 -0.41 -8.37
C PRO A 124 18.17 -0.54 -7.44
N ASP A 125 18.66 0.57 -6.87
CA ASP A 125 19.78 0.56 -5.90
C ASP A 125 19.39 -0.07 -4.55
N ASP A 126 18.09 -0.17 -4.27
CA ASP A 126 17.57 -0.80 -3.06
C ASP A 126 17.38 -2.33 -3.20
N PHE A 127 17.52 -2.87 -4.42
CA PHE A 127 17.25 -4.27 -4.66
C PHE A 127 18.45 -5.14 -4.32
N ASP A 128 18.21 -6.29 -3.68
CA ASP A 128 19.26 -7.28 -3.51
C ASP A 128 19.37 -8.12 -4.78
N GLY A 129 20.33 -7.82 -5.60
CA GLY A 129 20.61 -8.56 -6.82
C GLY A 129 20.56 -7.69 -8.07
N GLU A 130 20.95 -8.30 -9.17
CA GLU A 130 21.06 -7.65 -10.46
C GLU A 130 20.01 -8.20 -11.44
N GLY A 131 19.76 -7.43 -12.49
CA GLY A 131 18.90 -7.85 -13.59
C GLY A 131 17.46 -7.34 -13.50
N PRO A 132 16.68 -7.60 -14.55
CA PRO A 132 15.39 -6.98 -14.75
C PRO A 132 14.32 -7.40 -13.72
N LEU A 133 14.48 -8.57 -13.10
CA LEU A 133 13.52 -9.12 -12.14
C LEU A 133 13.92 -8.89 -10.68
N ALA A 134 15.05 -8.20 -10.39
CA ALA A 134 15.50 -7.94 -9.03
C ALA A 134 14.42 -7.25 -8.17
N GLY A 135 13.66 -6.30 -8.76
CA GLY A 135 12.54 -5.66 -8.09
C GLY A 135 11.38 -6.61 -7.76
N VAL A 136 11.15 -7.64 -8.57
CA VAL A 136 10.13 -8.67 -8.29
C VAL A 136 10.55 -9.49 -7.06
N GLU A 137 11.80 -9.90 -6.96
CA GLU A 137 12.31 -10.65 -5.81
C GLU A 137 12.32 -9.80 -4.54
N PHE A 138 12.64 -8.52 -4.66
CA PHE A 138 12.53 -7.57 -3.56
C PHE A 138 11.10 -7.48 -3.05
N GLN A 139 10.09 -7.34 -3.92
CA GLN A 139 8.68 -7.33 -3.54
C GLN A 139 8.27 -8.64 -2.86
N ARG A 140 8.61 -9.78 -3.47
CA ARG A 140 8.31 -11.12 -2.94
C ARG A 140 8.78 -11.31 -1.51
N ARG A 141 9.99 -10.85 -1.20
CA ARG A 141 10.55 -10.92 0.15
C ARG A 141 9.69 -10.19 1.19
N TRP A 142 9.28 -8.97 0.88
CA TRP A 142 8.51 -8.18 1.83
C TRP A 142 7.05 -8.62 1.93
N GLU A 143 6.47 -9.10 0.84
CA GLU A 143 5.15 -9.74 0.85
C GLU A 143 5.15 -11.05 1.67
N GLU A 144 6.24 -11.83 1.62
CA GLU A 144 6.42 -13.03 2.44
C GLU A 144 6.56 -12.67 3.92
N LYS A 145 7.36 -11.65 4.26
CA LYS A 145 7.44 -11.16 5.64
C LYS A 145 6.10 -10.67 6.18
N ALA A 146 5.32 -9.97 5.36
CA ALA A 146 3.97 -9.55 5.74
C ALA A 146 3.03 -10.75 5.97
N PHE A 147 3.13 -11.80 5.14
CA PHE A 147 2.39 -13.04 5.32
C PHE A 147 2.78 -13.75 6.62
N GLN A 148 4.07 -13.82 6.93
CA GLN A 148 4.59 -14.43 8.15
C GLN A 148 4.17 -13.65 9.39
N GLU A 149 4.31 -12.32 9.40
CA GLU A 149 3.88 -11.46 10.50
C GLU A 149 2.39 -11.60 10.78
N GLY A 150 1.57 -11.69 9.74
CA GLY A 150 0.12 -11.89 9.83
C GLY A 150 -0.30 -13.34 10.07
N ASN A 151 0.61 -14.30 10.03
CA ASN A 151 0.27 -15.75 10.00
C ASN A 151 -0.83 -16.05 8.98
N GLY A 152 -0.67 -15.53 7.76
CA GLY A 152 -1.60 -15.66 6.65
C GLY A 152 -2.79 -14.69 6.67
N ARG A 153 -2.97 -13.91 7.74
CA ARG A 153 -3.99 -12.87 7.89
C ARG A 153 -3.38 -11.48 7.63
N ILE A 154 -4.21 -10.46 7.50
CA ILE A 154 -3.75 -9.10 7.28
C ILE A 154 -3.25 -8.51 8.62
N PRO A 155 -1.93 -8.26 8.77
CA PRO A 155 -1.43 -7.61 9.98
C PRO A 155 -1.88 -6.16 10.05
N VAL A 156 -2.36 -5.75 11.22
CA VAL A 156 -2.83 -4.39 11.50
C VAL A 156 -2.15 -3.84 12.75
N GLN A 157 -2.00 -2.52 12.80
CA GLN A 157 -1.30 -1.84 13.89
C GLN A 157 -1.82 -0.40 14.02
N LEU A 158 -1.87 0.14 15.22
CA LEU A 158 -2.11 1.55 15.44
C LEU A 158 -0.90 2.37 14.97
N LEU A 159 -1.12 3.57 14.45
CA LEU A 159 -0.05 4.45 13.98
C LEU A 159 0.97 4.74 15.09
N SER A 160 0.51 5.06 16.29
CA SER A 160 1.40 5.32 17.44
C SER A 160 2.28 4.11 17.78
N ASP A 161 1.74 2.90 17.71
CA ASP A 161 2.50 1.68 17.97
C ASP A 161 3.48 1.37 16.84
N PHE A 162 3.12 1.65 15.59
CA PHE A 162 4.03 1.56 14.44
C PHE A 162 5.22 2.52 14.59
N GLN A 163 4.97 3.76 14.99
CA GLN A 163 6.02 4.76 15.25
C GLN A 163 6.95 4.30 16.38
N ASN A 164 6.41 3.67 17.43
CA ASN A 164 7.16 3.13 18.55
C ASN A 164 7.79 1.74 18.30
N GLY A 165 7.49 1.10 17.16
CA GLY A 165 8.02 -0.21 16.81
C GLY A 165 7.49 -1.37 17.64
N VAL A 166 6.30 -1.25 18.23
CA VAL A 166 5.68 -2.27 19.09
C VAL A 166 4.36 -2.76 18.51
N PRO A 167 4.02 -4.05 18.59
CA PRO A 167 2.73 -4.54 18.11
C PRO A 167 1.58 -3.99 18.95
N SER A 168 0.47 -3.63 18.29
CA SER A 168 -0.76 -3.26 18.99
C SER A 168 -1.38 -4.46 19.71
N LYS A 169 -2.12 -4.18 20.78
CA LYS A 169 -2.81 -5.21 21.57
C LYS A 169 -4.33 -5.10 21.48
N GLU A 170 -4.82 -3.94 21.10
CA GLU A 170 -6.25 -3.64 20.99
C GLU A 170 -6.46 -2.59 19.89
N TYR A 171 -7.68 -2.50 19.39
CA TYR A 171 -8.08 -1.40 18.52
C TYR A 171 -8.30 -0.15 19.39
N GLY A 172 -8.01 1.02 18.83
CA GLY A 172 -8.41 2.29 19.40
C GLY A 172 -9.89 2.58 19.12
N GLU A 173 -10.24 3.86 19.05
CA GLU A 173 -11.59 4.30 18.70
C GLU A 173 -12.00 3.94 17.26
N ILE A 174 -11.02 3.74 16.41
CA ILE A 174 -11.22 3.45 14.98
C ILE A 174 -11.01 1.95 14.74
N TYR A 175 -12.07 1.26 14.35
CA TYR A 175 -12.00 -0.13 13.94
C TYR A 175 -11.71 -0.21 12.44
N PRO A 176 -10.82 -1.12 12.02
CA PRO A 176 -10.52 -1.29 10.59
C PRO A 176 -11.77 -1.67 9.80
N ASN A 177 -11.85 -1.15 8.58
CA ASN A 177 -12.87 -1.50 7.60
C ASN A 177 -12.25 -2.42 6.53
N THR A 178 -11.54 -3.44 7.00
CA THR A 178 -10.78 -4.37 6.17
C THR A 178 -11.65 -5.58 5.84
N LYS A 179 -11.67 -5.96 4.55
CA LYS A 179 -12.29 -7.22 4.10
C LYS A 179 -11.24 -8.34 4.14
N GLY A 180 -11.45 -9.29 5.02
CA GLY A 180 -10.55 -10.38 5.34
C GLY A 180 -10.25 -10.45 6.83
N GLU A 181 -9.60 -11.52 7.25
CA GLU A 181 -9.20 -11.68 8.64
C GLU A 181 -7.99 -10.79 8.94
N THR A 182 -8.06 -10.08 10.05
CA THR A 182 -6.98 -9.23 10.55
C THR A 182 -6.34 -9.81 11.80
N VAL A 183 -5.11 -9.43 12.09
CA VAL A 183 -4.39 -9.79 13.30
C VAL A 183 -3.48 -8.62 13.70
N PHE A 184 -3.28 -8.41 15.00
CA PHE A 184 -2.28 -7.46 15.45
C PHE A 184 -0.87 -7.96 15.15
N GLY A 185 -0.03 -7.10 14.58
CA GLY A 185 1.35 -7.38 14.26
C GLY A 185 2.20 -6.11 14.30
N ASN A 186 3.51 -6.26 14.16
CA ASN A 186 4.43 -5.14 14.03
C ASN A 186 4.76 -4.93 12.55
N LEU A 187 4.11 -3.97 11.91
CA LEU A 187 4.29 -3.69 10.48
C LEU A 187 5.72 -3.25 10.12
N ARG A 188 6.53 -2.84 11.11
CA ARG A 188 7.97 -2.60 10.86
C ARG A 188 8.73 -3.87 10.47
N ASN A 189 8.22 -5.05 10.81
CA ASN A 189 8.77 -6.33 10.35
C ASN A 189 8.44 -6.64 8.87
N CYS A 190 7.48 -5.92 8.28
CA CYS A 190 6.99 -6.14 6.91
C CYS A 190 7.65 -5.24 5.86
N LEU A 191 8.52 -4.32 6.27
CA LEU A 191 9.12 -3.28 5.41
C LEU A 191 10.59 -3.05 5.79
N PRO A 192 11.42 -2.55 4.85
CA PRO A 192 12.75 -2.04 5.20
C PRO A 192 12.67 -0.92 6.27
N GLU A 193 13.67 -0.86 7.13
CA GLU A 193 13.71 0.10 8.24
C GLU A 193 13.65 1.56 7.74
N GLU A 194 14.41 1.89 6.70
CA GLU A 194 14.43 3.23 6.10
C GLU A 194 13.07 3.64 5.50
N ILE A 195 12.30 2.66 5.02
CA ILE A 195 10.94 2.89 4.52
C ILE A 195 10.01 3.18 5.69
N CYS A 196 10.11 2.41 6.78
CA CYS A 196 9.33 2.65 7.99
C CYS A 196 9.59 4.04 8.58
N ASP A 197 10.85 4.44 8.67
CA ASP A 197 11.25 5.75 9.21
C ASP A 197 10.75 6.88 8.32
N SER A 198 10.88 6.75 6.99
CA SER A 198 10.32 7.71 6.05
C SER A 198 8.80 7.83 6.18
N ILE A 199 8.08 6.72 6.38
CA ILE A 199 6.63 6.73 6.63
C ILE A 199 6.32 7.49 7.91
N CYS A 200 7.07 7.26 9.00
CA CYS A 200 6.88 7.98 10.27
C CYS A 200 7.08 9.48 10.10
N GLU A 201 8.15 9.91 9.41
CA GLU A 201 8.38 11.33 9.09
C GLU A 201 7.22 11.92 8.27
N GLY A 202 6.80 11.22 7.22
CA GLY A 202 5.70 11.65 6.36
C GLY A 202 4.38 11.78 7.13
N MET A 203 4.04 10.79 7.97
CA MET A 203 2.81 10.82 8.78
C MET A 203 2.80 12.00 9.75
N ASN A 204 3.93 12.30 10.41
CA ASN A 204 4.04 13.47 11.28
C ASN A 204 3.90 14.81 10.51
N ALA A 205 4.30 14.84 9.24
CA ALA A 205 4.17 16.04 8.41
C ALA A 205 2.77 16.20 7.78
N PHE A 206 1.99 15.12 7.74
CA PHE A 206 0.62 15.12 7.20
C PHE A 206 -0.44 15.45 8.26
N GLU A 207 -0.07 15.46 9.54
CA GLU A 207 -0.91 15.82 10.67
C GLU A 207 -1.16 17.36 10.72
#